data_651ca5f10bf1a7e215f40fc8b763379e
#
_entry.id   651ca5f10bf1a7e215f40fc8b763379e
#
_cell.length_a   1.000
_cell.length_b   1.000
_cell.length_c   1.000
_cell.angle_alpha   90.00
_cell.angle_beta   90.00
_cell.angle_gamma   90.00
#
_symmetry.space_group_name_H-M   'P 1'
#
loop_
_entity.id
_entity.type
_entity.pdbx_description
1 polymer ?
#
loop_
_entity_poly.entity_id
_entity_poly.type
_entity_poly.pdbx_seq_one_letter_code
_entity_poly.pdbx_strand_id
1 'polypeptide(L)'
;MLTVLKVIGIIILVIVVLYLLMIMPRMINRPDFTPFQGRLYAHRGLHDNETNAPENSLNAFQKAVDAGYGIELDVQLTKDEKMVVCHDFDLKRICGADVKVRDLTFEELQGYHICKSDQTIPTFEEVLRLIDGKVPLIIEYKVPGMSAKVCEMADALLQDYKGLYCVESFHPLAVLWYRCNRKEIVRGILSDSYIKEGMTDMPKVVYGITHHMLVNFLISPDFIAYHHKYYKDLSRTLCRKLYHAPAVAWTIKSQQQLEDRKDDFDIFIFDSFLPKDGPVFKN
;
A
#
# COMPACT_ATOMS: atom_id res chain seq x y z
N MET A 1 -33.87 25.20 -28.50
CA MET A 1 -33.49 25.30 -27.10
C MET A 1 -33.73 23.97 -26.35
N LEU A 2 -34.94 23.42 -26.31
CA LEU A 2 -35.22 22.16 -25.56
C LEU A 2 -34.43 20.95 -26.06
N THR A 3 -34.23 20.78 -27.37
CA THR A 3 -33.45 19.69 -27.97
C THR A 3 -31.98 19.78 -27.58
N VAL A 4 -31.39 20.97 -27.57
CA VAL A 4 -29.97 21.17 -27.13
C VAL A 4 -29.80 20.82 -25.65
N LEU A 5 -30.73 21.23 -24.79
CA LEU A 5 -30.71 20.88 -23.37
C LEU A 5 -30.80 19.36 -23.13
N LYS A 6 -31.63 18.66 -23.89
CA LYS A 6 -31.74 17.19 -23.84
C LYS A 6 -30.43 16.54 -24.26
N VAL A 7 -29.78 16.98 -25.33
CA VAL A 7 -28.50 16.45 -25.81
C VAL A 7 -27.42 16.68 -24.77
N ILE A 8 -27.32 17.88 -24.19
CA ILE A 8 -26.35 18.18 -23.10
C ILE A 8 -26.61 17.26 -21.90
N GLY A 9 -27.88 17.09 -21.49
CA GLY A 9 -28.23 16.19 -20.38
C GLY A 9 -27.81 14.74 -20.64
N ILE A 10 -27.99 14.22 -21.85
CA ILE A 10 -27.55 12.88 -22.24
C ILE A 10 -26.02 12.77 -22.18
N ILE A 11 -25.29 13.76 -22.69
CA ILE A 11 -23.82 13.77 -22.66
C ILE A 11 -23.31 13.74 -21.22
N ILE A 12 -23.85 14.58 -20.33
CA ILE A 12 -23.49 14.60 -18.91
C ILE A 12 -23.77 13.24 -18.27
N LEU A 13 -24.95 12.66 -18.53
CA LEU A 13 -25.31 11.35 -18.00
C LEU A 13 -24.31 10.28 -18.45
N VAL A 14 -23.94 10.26 -19.72
CA VAL A 14 -22.94 9.31 -20.25
C VAL A 14 -21.58 9.49 -19.56
N ILE A 15 -21.12 10.73 -19.40
CA ILE A 15 -19.84 11.02 -18.70
C ILE A 15 -19.90 10.52 -17.26
N VAL A 16 -20.98 10.77 -16.53
CA VAL A 16 -21.15 10.31 -15.15
C VAL A 16 -21.14 8.78 -15.07
N VAL A 17 -21.88 8.11 -15.96
CA VAL A 17 -21.92 6.64 -15.99
C VAL A 17 -20.54 6.06 -16.29
N LEU A 18 -19.82 6.60 -17.29
CA LEU A 18 -18.46 6.16 -17.61
C LEU A 18 -17.52 6.38 -16.45
N TYR A 19 -17.57 7.53 -15.79
CA TYR A 19 -16.76 7.81 -14.61
C TYR A 19 -17.03 6.80 -13.49
N LEU A 20 -18.28 6.53 -13.16
CA LEU A 20 -18.65 5.53 -12.16
C LEU A 20 -18.13 4.13 -12.52
N LEU A 21 -18.27 3.72 -13.78
CA LEU A 21 -17.72 2.45 -14.26
C LEU A 21 -16.20 2.39 -14.10
N MET A 22 -15.49 3.46 -14.44
CA MET A 22 -14.02 3.52 -14.39
C MET A 22 -13.47 3.38 -12.96
N ILE A 23 -14.13 4.00 -11.98
CA ILE A 23 -13.69 3.94 -10.57
C ILE A 23 -14.18 2.68 -9.83
N MET A 24 -14.97 1.83 -10.48
CA MET A 24 -15.61 0.68 -9.83
C MET A 24 -14.58 -0.36 -9.37
N PRO A 25 -14.52 -0.66 -8.05
CA PRO A 25 -13.68 -1.72 -7.51
C PRO A 25 -14.26 -3.11 -7.82
N ARG A 26 -13.66 -4.16 -7.31
CA ARG A 26 -14.20 -5.52 -7.45
C ARG A 26 -15.56 -5.62 -6.76
N MET A 27 -16.59 -6.04 -7.52
CA MET A 27 -17.97 -6.14 -7.02
C MET A 27 -18.41 -7.58 -6.77
N ILE A 28 -17.78 -8.55 -7.42
CA ILE A 28 -18.22 -9.96 -7.41
C ILE A 28 -17.08 -10.85 -6.95
N ASN A 29 -17.43 -11.88 -6.14
CA ASN A 29 -16.46 -12.85 -5.61
C ASN A 29 -15.27 -12.21 -4.90
N ARG A 30 -15.52 -11.19 -4.06
CA ARG A 30 -14.49 -10.58 -3.21
C ARG A 30 -13.97 -11.62 -2.21
N PRO A 31 -12.65 -11.73 -2.01
CA PRO A 31 -12.12 -12.46 -0.88
C PRO A 31 -12.60 -11.85 0.44
N ASP A 32 -12.59 -12.64 1.50
CA ASP A 32 -12.94 -12.16 2.83
C ASP A 32 -11.89 -11.16 3.35
N PHE A 33 -12.31 -9.93 3.59
CA PHE A 33 -11.48 -8.86 4.14
C PHE A 33 -11.57 -8.77 5.68
N THR A 34 -12.55 -9.45 6.28
CA THR A 34 -12.82 -9.40 7.72
C THR A 34 -11.61 -9.71 8.61
N PRO A 35 -10.73 -10.69 8.27
CA PRO A 35 -9.55 -11.01 9.09
C PRO A 35 -8.55 -9.86 9.25
N PHE A 36 -8.58 -8.88 8.34
CA PHE A 36 -7.71 -7.71 8.38
C PHE A 36 -8.28 -6.55 9.19
N GLN A 37 -9.61 -6.49 9.35
CA GLN A 37 -10.30 -5.39 10.00
C GLN A 37 -10.06 -5.35 11.51
N GLY A 38 -10.25 -4.16 12.11
CA GLY A 38 -10.11 -3.97 13.55
C GLY A 38 -8.68 -4.12 14.07
N ARG A 39 -7.68 -4.11 13.19
CA ARG A 39 -6.25 -4.17 13.55
C ARG A 39 -5.52 -2.91 13.11
N LEU A 40 -4.48 -2.58 13.88
CA LEU A 40 -3.56 -1.51 13.55
C LEU A 40 -2.28 -2.10 12.96
N TYR A 41 -1.80 -1.48 11.87
CA TYR A 41 -0.61 -1.92 11.14
C TYR A 41 0.51 -0.92 11.32
N ALA A 42 1.65 -1.38 11.82
CA ALA A 42 2.84 -0.55 11.96
C ALA A 42 3.47 -0.35 10.57
N HIS A 43 3.50 0.91 10.11
CA HIS A 43 4.09 1.34 8.85
C HIS A 43 5.57 1.03 8.85
N ARG A 44 6.03 0.14 7.95
CA ARG A 44 7.43 -0.32 7.86
C ARG A 44 7.96 -0.95 9.16
N GLY A 45 7.07 -1.59 9.94
CA GLY A 45 7.35 -2.10 11.27
C GLY A 45 7.21 -1.05 12.37
N LEU A 46 7.39 -1.47 13.63
CA LEU A 46 7.37 -0.55 14.78
C LEU A 46 8.74 0.12 14.93
N HIS A 47 9.02 1.04 14.00
CA HIS A 47 10.34 1.61 13.76
C HIS A 47 10.60 2.93 14.50
N ASP A 48 11.89 3.23 14.67
CA ASP A 48 12.42 4.53 15.03
C ASP A 48 13.81 4.67 14.37
N ASN A 49 13.92 5.58 13.40
CA ASN A 49 15.13 5.79 12.60
C ASN A 49 16.31 6.37 13.36
N GLU A 50 16.12 6.80 14.62
CA GLU A 50 17.19 7.27 15.51
C GLU A 50 17.73 6.13 16.40
N THR A 51 17.16 4.93 16.31
CA THR A 51 17.55 3.75 17.10
C THR A 51 18.05 2.60 16.22
N ASN A 52 18.41 1.47 16.84
CA ASN A 52 18.76 0.24 16.09
C ASN A 52 17.53 -0.56 15.61
N ALA A 53 16.39 0.12 15.40
CA ALA A 53 15.20 -0.45 14.80
C ALA A 53 14.63 0.51 13.74
N PRO A 54 15.39 0.83 12.67
CA PRO A 54 14.93 1.73 11.62
C PRO A 54 13.83 1.09 10.77
N GLU A 55 13.16 1.91 9.93
CA GLU A 55 12.10 1.47 9.04
C GLU A 55 12.53 0.27 8.17
N ASN A 56 11.60 -0.66 7.94
CA ASN A 56 11.81 -1.84 7.10
C ASN A 56 12.99 -2.75 7.55
N SER A 57 13.40 -2.68 8.83
CA SER A 57 14.44 -3.54 9.39
C SER A 57 13.88 -4.74 10.15
N LEU A 58 14.69 -5.79 10.29
CA LEU A 58 14.30 -6.97 11.08
C LEU A 58 13.96 -6.59 12.53
N ASN A 59 14.70 -5.65 13.13
CA ASN A 59 14.43 -5.20 14.48
C ASN A 59 13.10 -4.45 14.62
N ALA A 60 12.72 -3.62 13.62
CA ALA A 60 11.42 -2.94 13.61
C ALA A 60 10.27 -3.94 13.46
N PHE A 61 10.44 -4.97 12.65
CA PHE A 61 9.46 -6.03 12.48
C PHE A 61 9.34 -6.89 13.74
N GLN A 62 10.46 -7.24 14.39
CA GLN A 62 10.42 -7.98 15.65
C GLN A 62 9.65 -7.21 16.73
N LYS A 63 9.91 -5.89 16.86
CA LYS A 63 9.13 -5.04 17.79
C LYS A 63 7.64 -5.04 17.50
N ALA A 64 7.24 -4.98 16.22
CA ALA A 64 5.83 -5.03 15.83
C ALA A 64 5.19 -6.38 16.16
N VAL A 65 5.90 -7.50 15.91
CA VAL A 65 5.48 -8.86 16.27
C VAL A 65 5.30 -8.98 17.78
N ASP A 66 6.29 -8.55 18.57
CA ASP A 66 6.26 -8.64 20.04
C ASP A 66 5.12 -7.83 20.65
N ALA A 67 4.76 -6.70 20.02
CA ALA A 67 3.64 -5.86 20.42
C ALA A 67 2.28 -6.30 19.82
N GLY A 68 2.24 -7.29 18.92
CA GLY A 68 1.05 -7.84 18.31
C GLY A 68 0.41 -6.97 17.20
N TYR A 69 1.11 -5.94 16.73
CA TYR A 69 0.65 -5.11 15.61
C TYR A 69 0.78 -5.86 14.28
N GLY A 70 -0.19 -5.65 13.37
CA GLY A 70 0.02 -5.96 11.97
C GLY A 70 1.21 -5.16 11.42
N ILE A 71 1.77 -5.61 10.31
CA ILE A 71 2.92 -4.94 9.69
C ILE A 71 2.56 -4.57 8.28
N GLU A 72 2.80 -3.31 7.92
CA GLU A 72 2.92 -2.90 6.53
C GLU A 72 4.40 -2.84 6.18
N LEU A 73 4.76 -3.28 4.97
CA LEU A 73 6.14 -3.33 4.48
C LEU A 73 6.22 -3.19 2.95
N ASP A 74 7.37 -2.75 2.47
CA ASP A 74 7.62 -2.45 1.06
C ASP A 74 8.60 -3.44 0.42
N VAL A 75 8.25 -4.03 -0.72
CA VAL A 75 9.12 -4.99 -1.42
C VAL A 75 9.54 -4.49 -2.80
N GLN A 76 10.79 -4.72 -3.15
CA GLN A 76 11.36 -4.44 -4.47
C GLN A 76 12.49 -5.40 -4.82
N LEU A 77 13.02 -5.31 -6.04
CA LEU A 77 14.06 -6.20 -6.54
C LEU A 77 15.41 -5.49 -6.67
N THR A 78 16.48 -6.20 -6.31
CA THR A 78 17.86 -5.83 -6.59
C THR A 78 18.24 -6.14 -8.05
N LYS A 79 19.45 -5.75 -8.46
CA LYS A 79 20.03 -6.02 -9.79
C LYS A 79 20.08 -7.52 -10.12
N ASP A 80 20.45 -8.34 -9.15
CA ASP A 80 20.50 -9.80 -9.23
C ASP A 80 19.17 -10.47 -8.87
N GLU A 81 18.07 -9.69 -8.91
CA GLU A 81 16.69 -10.16 -8.71
C GLU A 81 16.42 -10.76 -7.33
N LYS A 82 17.23 -10.42 -6.32
CA LYS A 82 16.90 -10.76 -4.94
C LYS A 82 15.80 -9.83 -4.43
N MET A 83 14.77 -10.41 -3.80
CA MET A 83 13.70 -9.62 -3.21
C MET A 83 14.12 -9.06 -1.86
N VAL A 84 14.03 -7.75 -1.71
CA VAL A 84 14.43 -7.01 -0.51
C VAL A 84 13.29 -6.14 0.01
N VAL A 85 13.36 -5.80 1.29
CA VAL A 85 12.35 -4.96 1.95
C VAL A 85 12.90 -3.55 2.14
N CYS A 86 12.46 -2.63 1.26
CA CYS A 86 12.91 -1.25 1.22
C CYS A 86 11.89 -0.38 0.50
N HIS A 87 11.56 0.81 1.06
CA HIS A 87 10.56 1.70 0.49
C HIS A 87 11.05 2.47 -0.75
N ASP A 88 12.16 3.20 -0.61
CA ASP A 88 12.64 4.09 -1.66
C ASP A 88 13.33 3.31 -2.78
N PHE A 89 13.21 3.79 -4.02
CA PHE A 89 13.94 3.20 -5.15
C PHE A 89 15.44 3.48 -5.11
N ASP A 90 15.89 4.44 -4.28
CA ASP A 90 17.29 4.76 -4.02
C ASP A 90 17.60 4.77 -2.52
N LEU A 91 18.89 4.76 -2.19
CA LEU A 91 19.39 4.69 -0.82
C LEU A 91 19.65 6.05 -0.18
N LYS A 92 19.33 7.17 -0.87
CA LYS A 92 19.75 8.51 -0.46
C LYS A 92 19.19 8.91 0.91
N ARG A 93 17.90 8.71 1.14
CA ARG A 93 17.23 9.10 2.38
C ARG A 93 17.64 8.23 3.57
N ILE A 94 17.71 6.91 3.36
CA ILE A 94 17.88 5.94 4.46
C ILE A 94 19.33 5.55 4.71
N CYS A 95 20.23 5.64 3.69
CA CYS A 95 21.64 5.25 3.80
C CYS A 95 22.60 6.38 3.41
N GLY A 96 22.12 7.54 2.95
CA GLY A 96 22.95 8.66 2.49
C GLY A 96 23.67 8.46 1.14
N ALA A 97 23.37 7.37 0.41
CA ALA A 97 24.01 6.99 -0.84
C ALA A 97 23.11 7.27 -2.05
N ASP A 98 23.59 8.01 -3.05
CA ASP A 98 22.84 8.33 -4.27
C ASP A 98 22.98 7.19 -5.31
N VAL A 99 22.42 6.03 -4.97
CA VAL A 99 22.41 4.82 -5.77
C VAL A 99 21.07 4.12 -5.67
N LYS A 100 20.60 3.50 -6.75
CA LYS A 100 19.30 2.82 -6.78
C LYS A 100 19.43 1.37 -6.32
N VAL A 101 18.46 0.88 -5.59
CA VAL A 101 18.39 -0.52 -5.15
C VAL A 101 18.52 -1.49 -6.33
N ARG A 102 17.83 -1.22 -7.43
CA ARG A 102 17.87 -2.06 -8.65
C ARG A 102 19.21 -2.10 -9.40
N ASP A 103 20.14 -1.19 -9.07
CA ASP A 103 21.45 -1.11 -9.70
C ASP A 103 22.52 -1.86 -8.87
N LEU A 104 22.19 -2.32 -7.67
CA LEU A 104 23.04 -3.08 -6.74
C LEU A 104 22.62 -4.55 -6.68
N THR A 105 23.60 -5.46 -6.60
CA THR A 105 23.36 -6.84 -6.15
C THR A 105 23.00 -6.85 -4.67
N PHE A 106 22.42 -7.95 -4.17
CA PHE A 106 22.14 -8.08 -2.75
C PHE A 106 23.40 -8.01 -1.90
N GLU A 107 24.50 -8.60 -2.35
CA GLU A 107 25.81 -8.54 -1.67
C GLU A 107 26.31 -7.10 -1.55
N GLU A 108 26.25 -6.32 -2.63
CA GLU A 108 26.63 -4.90 -2.62
C GLU A 108 25.71 -4.08 -1.70
N LEU A 109 24.42 -4.41 -1.65
CA LEU A 109 23.42 -3.75 -0.82
C LEU A 109 23.70 -3.94 0.69
N GLN A 110 24.28 -5.07 1.10
CA GLN A 110 24.64 -5.34 2.50
C GLN A 110 25.76 -4.43 3.02
N GLY A 111 26.46 -3.71 2.15
CA GLY A 111 27.44 -2.69 2.55
C GLY A 111 26.80 -1.38 3.05
N TYR A 112 25.48 -1.23 2.99
CA TYR A 112 24.76 -0.01 3.39
C TYR A 112 23.95 -0.24 4.66
N HIS A 113 24.21 0.58 5.68
CA HIS A 113 23.43 0.57 6.91
C HIS A 113 22.23 1.50 6.82
N ILE A 114 21.11 1.07 7.41
CA ILE A 114 19.87 1.85 7.42
C ILE A 114 19.95 2.92 8.52
N CYS A 115 19.83 4.18 8.17
CA CYS A 115 19.87 5.30 9.09
C CYS A 115 21.12 5.29 9.99
N LYS A 116 20.94 5.45 11.31
CA LYS A 116 22.03 5.45 12.31
C LYS A 116 22.15 4.09 13.03
N SER A 117 21.84 2.99 12.34
CA SER A 117 21.78 1.66 12.96
C SER A 117 22.83 0.69 12.38
N ASP A 118 22.98 -0.47 13.01
CA ASP A 118 23.75 -1.60 12.48
C ASP A 118 22.92 -2.48 11.53
N GLN A 119 21.64 -2.11 11.28
CA GLN A 119 20.77 -2.87 10.42
C GLN A 119 21.08 -2.62 8.95
N THR A 120 21.03 -3.68 8.15
CA THR A 120 21.07 -3.63 6.69
C THR A 120 19.69 -3.95 6.11
N ILE A 121 19.51 -3.70 4.81
CA ILE A 121 18.25 -3.99 4.13
C ILE A 121 18.06 -5.51 4.07
N PRO A 122 17.00 -6.06 4.70
CA PRO A 122 16.77 -7.49 4.74
C PRO A 122 16.16 -8.01 3.43
N THR A 123 16.35 -9.32 3.19
CA THR A 123 15.56 -10.02 2.18
C THR A 123 14.12 -10.22 2.65
N PHE A 124 13.19 -10.32 1.70
CA PHE A 124 11.80 -10.62 2.01
C PHE A 124 11.64 -12.01 2.66
N GLU A 125 12.46 -12.99 2.28
CA GLU A 125 12.50 -14.31 2.90
C GLU A 125 12.85 -14.25 4.39
N GLU A 126 13.86 -13.44 4.77
CA GLU A 126 14.24 -13.25 6.19
C GLU A 126 13.09 -12.64 6.99
N VAL A 127 12.41 -11.63 6.40
CA VAL A 127 11.26 -10.99 7.03
C VAL A 127 10.10 -11.97 7.20
N LEU A 128 9.74 -12.75 6.17
CA LEU A 128 8.67 -13.75 6.27
C LEU A 128 8.98 -14.81 7.32
N ARG A 129 10.25 -15.26 7.40
CA ARG A 129 10.70 -16.22 8.41
C ARG A 129 10.63 -15.67 9.84
N LEU A 130 11.00 -14.41 10.04
CA LEU A 130 10.92 -13.73 11.34
C LEU A 130 9.47 -13.58 11.81
N ILE A 131 8.59 -13.12 10.91
CA ILE A 131 7.19 -12.87 11.25
C ILE A 131 6.45 -14.19 11.47
N ASP A 132 6.73 -15.21 10.64
CA ASP A 132 6.23 -16.58 10.80
C ASP A 132 4.72 -16.68 11.07
N GLY A 133 3.93 -15.84 10.38
CA GLY A 133 2.48 -15.81 10.50
C GLY A 133 1.91 -15.29 11.82
N LYS A 134 2.75 -14.78 12.74
CA LYS A 134 2.32 -14.32 14.07
C LYS A 134 1.41 -13.09 14.02
N VAL A 135 1.63 -12.22 13.03
CA VAL A 135 0.83 -11.02 12.79
C VAL A 135 0.49 -10.89 11.31
N PRO A 136 -0.63 -10.23 10.95
CA PRO A 136 -1.00 -10.05 9.54
C PRO A 136 -0.09 -9.03 8.84
N LEU A 137 0.06 -9.21 7.52
CA LEU A 137 0.87 -8.35 6.66
C LEU A 137 0.02 -7.57 5.65
N ILE A 138 0.41 -6.33 5.39
CA ILE A 138 0.09 -5.55 4.21
C ILE A 138 1.40 -5.39 3.44
N ILE A 139 1.48 -5.92 2.22
CA ILE A 139 2.71 -5.94 1.42
C ILE A 139 2.55 -4.96 0.27
N GLU A 140 3.30 -3.84 0.30
CA GLU A 140 3.33 -2.90 -0.80
C GLU A 140 4.37 -3.31 -1.85
N TYR A 141 3.92 -3.43 -3.09
CA TYR A 141 4.80 -3.69 -4.23
C TYR A 141 5.32 -2.41 -4.85
N LYS A 142 6.63 -2.20 -4.78
CA LYS A 142 7.33 -1.11 -5.48
C LYS A 142 7.66 -1.55 -6.91
N VAL A 143 6.94 -1.02 -7.89
CA VAL A 143 7.09 -1.38 -9.31
C VAL A 143 7.83 -0.26 -10.04
N PRO A 144 9.13 -0.44 -10.37
CA PRO A 144 9.92 0.60 -11.03
C PRO A 144 9.74 0.55 -12.55
N GLY A 145 8.57 0.85 -13.08
CA GLY A 145 8.28 0.84 -14.52
C GLY A 145 7.18 -0.11 -14.93
N MET A 146 7.27 -0.78 -16.07
CA MET A 146 6.17 -1.55 -16.66
C MET A 146 6.31 -3.07 -16.51
N SER A 147 7.00 -3.54 -15.47
CA SER A 147 7.18 -4.97 -15.20
C SER A 147 6.55 -5.37 -13.86
N ALA A 148 5.72 -6.40 -13.86
CA ALA A 148 5.15 -7.00 -12.67
C ALA A 148 6.02 -8.13 -12.07
N LYS A 149 7.29 -8.23 -12.46
CA LYS A 149 8.22 -9.28 -12.00
C LYS A 149 8.33 -9.37 -10.48
N VAL A 150 8.29 -8.22 -9.80
CA VAL A 150 8.27 -8.16 -8.33
C VAL A 150 7.08 -8.94 -7.75
N CYS A 151 5.91 -8.89 -8.38
CA CYS A 151 4.73 -9.62 -7.93
C CYS A 151 4.88 -11.14 -8.13
N GLU A 152 5.42 -11.55 -9.29
CA GLU A 152 5.67 -12.96 -9.61
C GLU A 152 6.65 -13.59 -8.63
N MET A 153 7.76 -12.92 -8.35
CA MET A 153 8.79 -13.41 -7.43
C MET A 153 8.32 -13.42 -5.97
N ALA A 154 7.59 -12.38 -5.55
CA ALA A 154 7.01 -12.37 -4.21
C ALA A 154 5.96 -13.47 -4.03
N ASP A 155 5.12 -13.68 -5.04
CA ASP A 155 4.11 -14.74 -4.99
C ASP A 155 4.75 -16.13 -4.82
N ALA A 156 5.87 -16.39 -5.48
CA ALA A 156 6.61 -17.64 -5.31
C ALA A 156 7.07 -17.86 -3.85
N LEU A 157 7.52 -16.79 -3.18
CA LEU A 157 7.89 -16.86 -1.74
C LEU A 157 6.68 -17.00 -0.82
N LEU A 158 5.55 -16.39 -1.21
CA LEU A 158 4.32 -16.37 -0.41
C LEU A 158 3.50 -17.67 -0.51
N GLN A 159 3.78 -18.55 -1.49
CA GLN A 159 3.08 -19.85 -1.61
C GLN A 159 3.23 -20.72 -0.36
N ASP A 160 4.40 -20.70 0.26
CA ASP A 160 4.69 -21.48 1.47
C ASP A 160 4.41 -20.72 2.76
N TYR A 161 4.14 -19.43 2.70
CA TYR A 161 3.84 -18.60 3.86
C TYR A 161 2.43 -18.88 4.39
N LYS A 162 2.32 -19.25 5.67
CA LYS A 162 1.05 -19.62 6.30
C LYS A 162 0.35 -18.47 7.04
N GLY A 163 0.99 -17.30 7.10
CA GLY A 163 0.42 -16.12 7.73
C GLY A 163 -0.65 -15.44 6.88
N LEU A 164 -1.47 -14.64 7.53
CA LEU A 164 -2.44 -13.77 6.88
C LEU A 164 -1.73 -12.61 6.19
N TYR A 165 -1.99 -12.37 4.91
CA TYR A 165 -1.47 -11.23 4.19
C TYR A 165 -2.45 -10.71 3.13
N CYS A 166 -2.35 -9.44 2.84
CA CYS A 166 -2.91 -8.80 1.65
C CYS A 166 -1.82 -7.99 0.95
N VAL A 167 -2.12 -7.57 -0.27
CA VAL A 167 -1.15 -6.86 -1.10
C VAL A 167 -1.69 -5.51 -1.55
N GLU A 168 -0.81 -4.53 -1.72
CA GLU A 168 -1.18 -3.24 -2.28
C GLU A 168 -0.08 -2.63 -3.13
N SER A 169 -0.41 -1.65 -3.95
CA SER A 169 0.56 -0.88 -4.72
C SER A 169 -0.06 0.42 -5.21
N PHE A 170 0.77 1.47 -5.36
CA PHE A 170 0.45 2.65 -6.18
C PHE A 170 0.42 2.33 -7.67
N HIS A 171 1.13 1.28 -8.08
CA HIS A 171 1.24 0.93 -9.50
C HIS A 171 0.14 -0.06 -9.91
N PRO A 172 -0.77 0.31 -10.85
CA PRO A 172 -1.89 -0.54 -11.24
C PRO A 172 -1.50 -1.92 -11.76
N LEU A 173 -0.29 -2.08 -12.33
CA LEU A 173 0.18 -3.38 -12.84
C LEU A 173 0.32 -4.43 -11.75
N ALA A 174 0.71 -4.08 -10.53
CA ALA A 174 0.79 -5.04 -9.43
C ALA A 174 -0.61 -5.58 -9.09
N VAL A 175 -1.58 -4.69 -8.94
CA VAL A 175 -2.97 -5.06 -8.65
C VAL A 175 -3.58 -5.88 -9.80
N LEU A 176 -3.26 -5.52 -11.06
CA LEU A 176 -3.69 -6.27 -12.25
C LEU A 176 -3.08 -7.67 -12.28
N TRP A 177 -1.79 -7.81 -11.93
CA TRP A 177 -1.12 -9.11 -11.87
C TRP A 177 -1.86 -10.05 -10.91
N TYR A 178 -2.17 -9.60 -9.69
CA TYR A 178 -2.94 -10.38 -8.71
C TYR A 178 -4.37 -10.66 -9.18
N ARG A 179 -5.03 -9.71 -9.84
CA ARG A 179 -6.33 -9.96 -10.48
C ARG A 179 -6.30 -11.14 -11.44
N CYS A 180 -5.24 -11.25 -12.23
CA CYS A 180 -5.13 -12.27 -13.27
C CYS A 180 -4.67 -13.64 -12.73
N ASN A 181 -3.74 -13.65 -11.77
CA ASN A 181 -3.02 -14.83 -11.35
C ASN A 181 -3.46 -15.38 -9.98
N ARG A 182 -3.89 -14.53 -9.04
CA ARG A 182 -4.18 -14.90 -7.65
C ARG A 182 -5.45 -14.19 -7.16
N LYS A 183 -6.58 -14.64 -7.68
CA LYS A 183 -7.89 -14.00 -7.43
C LYS A 183 -8.36 -14.12 -5.98
N GLU A 184 -7.86 -15.10 -5.26
CA GLU A 184 -8.15 -15.39 -3.84
C GLU A 184 -7.40 -14.47 -2.89
N ILE A 185 -6.31 -13.83 -3.32
CA ILE A 185 -5.55 -12.90 -2.50
C ILE A 185 -6.21 -11.53 -2.51
N VAL A 186 -6.43 -10.99 -1.32
CA VAL A 186 -6.93 -9.63 -1.10
C VAL A 186 -5.91 -8.62 -1.63
N ARG A 187 -6.36 -7.70 -2.50
CA ARG A 187 -5.49 -6.72 -3.15
C ARG A 187 -6.08 -5.32 -3.13
N GLY A 188 -5.26 -4.34 -2.87
CA GLY A 188 -5.63 -2.93 -2.81
C GLY A 188 -4.92 -2.07 -3.84
N ILE A 189 -5.53 -0.93 -4.13
CA ILE A 189 -4.88 0.17 -4.82
C ILE A 189 -4.58 1.29 -3.84
N LEU A 190 -3.32 1.74 -3.82
CA LEU A 190 -2.89 2.94 -3.11
C LEU A 190 -3.17 4.17 -3.98
N SER A 191 -3.67 5.22 -3.38
CA SER A 191 -3.87 6.50 -4.05
C SER A 191 -3.74 7.67 -3.09
N ASP A 192 -3.38 8.83 -3.66
CA ASP A 192 -3.17 10.07 -2.94
C ASP A 192 -3.63 11.27 -3.76
N SER A 193 -3.71 12.43 -3.15
CA SER A 193 -3.88 13.71 -3.83
C SER A 193 -2.53 14.26 -4.30
N TYR A 194 -1.86 13.52 -5.19
CA TYR A 194 -0.47 13.73 -5.63
C TYR A 194 -0.09 15.18 -5.93
N ILE A 195 -0.96 15.93 -6.63
CA ILE A 195 -0.71 17.32 -6.99
C ILE A 195 -0.75 18.22 -5.74
N LYS A 196 -1.63 17.94 -4.77
CA LYS A 196 -1.70 18.70 -3.51
C LYS A 196 -0.50 18.39 -2.61
N GLU A 197 0.06 17.18 -2.70
CA GLU A 197 1.30 16.80 -2.00
C GLU A 197 2.56 17.29 -2.75
N GLY A 198 2.40 18.03 -3.87
CA GLY A 198 3.53 18.68 -4.58
C GLY A 198 4.36 17.74 -5.44
N MET A 199 3.84 16.55 -5.78
CA MET A 199 4.54 15.59 -6.63
C MET A 199 4.61 16.07 -8.09
N THR A 200 5.78 15.93 -8.72
CA THR A 200 6.08 16.46 -10.07
C THR A 200 6.87 15.50 -10.96
N ASP A 201 7.10 14.27 -10.51
CA ASP A 201 7.91 13.26 -11.19
C ASP A 201 7.19 12.53 -12.33
N MET A 202 5.85 12.73 -12.44
CA MET A 202 5.03 12.18 -13.53
C MET A 202 4.21 13.27 -14.23
N PRO A 203 3.74 13.02 -15.48
CA PRO A 203 2.80 13.91 -16.15
C PRO A 203 1.49 14.09 -15.35
N LYS A 204 0.95 15.30 -15.33
CA LYS A 204 -0.29 15.64 -14.59
C LYS A 204 -1.49 14.74 -14.96
N VAL A 205 -1.55 14.27 -16.23
CA VAL A 205 -2.61 13.36 -16.67
C VAL A 205 -2.52 12.01 -15.98
N VAL A 206 -1.30 11.49 -15.73
CA VAL A 206 -1.08 10.24 -15.01
C VAL A 206 -1.53 10.41 -13.55
N TYR A 207 -1.12 11.51 -12.91
CA TYR A 207 -1.62 11.84 -11.56
C TYR A 207 -3.14 11.95 -11.51
N GLY A 208 -3.78 12.54 -12.52
CA GLY A 208 -5.24 12.60 -12.59
C GLY A 208 -5.88 11.21 -12.67
N ILE A 209 -5.35 10.33 -13.49
CA ILE A 209 -5.84 8.94 -13.64
C ILE A 209 -5.71 8.17 -12.33
N THR A 210 -4.54 8.23 -11.68
CA THR A 210 -4.25 7.49 -10.44
C THR A 210 -4.99 8.09 -9.23
N HIS A 211 -5.00 9.42 -9.08
CA HIS A 211 -5.74 10.12 -8.04
C HIS A 211 -7.23 9.78 -8.07
N HIS A 212 -7.84 9.84 -9.27
CA HIS A 212 -9.25 9.51 -9.44
C HIS A 212 -9.52 8.01 -9.59
N MET A 213 -8.48 7.17 -9.51
CA MET A 213 -8.60 5.71 -9.60
C MET A 213 -9.34 5.23 -10.85
N LEU A 214 -9.17 5.93 -11.98
CA LEU A 214 -9.91 5.70 -13.23
C LEU A 214 -9.61 4.33 -13.89
N VAL A 215 -8.65 3.59 -13.37
CA VAL A 215 -8.29 2.24 -13.84
C VAL A 215 -8.85 1.11 -12.97
N ASN A 216 -9.64 1.41 -11.94
CA ASN A 216 -10.19 0.40 -11.03
C ASN A 216 -10.97 -0.70 -11.74
N PHE A 217 -11.74 -0.37 -12.78
CA PHE A 217 -12.48 -1.36 -13.59
C PHE A 217 -11.56 -2.39 -14.26
N LEU A 218 -10.31 -2.00 -14.58
CA LEU A 218 -9.30 -2.90 -15.16
C LEU A 218 -8.60 -3.75 -14.10
N ILE A 219 -8.26 -3.15 -12.95
CA ILE A 219 -7.45 -3.81 -11.92
C ILE A 219 -8.30 -4.49 -10.84
N SER A 220 -9.56 -4.10 -10.69
CA SER A 220 -10.54 -4.65 -9.73
C SER A 220 -9.97 -4.81 -8.32
N PRO A 221 -9.59 -3.72 -7.62
CA PRO A 221 -9.08 -3.80 -6.26
C PRO A 221 -10.19 -4.24 -5.30
N ASP A 222 -9.84 -4.96 -4.25
CA ASP A 222 -10.76 -5.38 -3.18
C ASP A 222 -10.93 -4.28 -2.13
N PHE A 223 -9.88 -3.47 -1.90
CA PHE A 223 -9.89 -2.31 -0.99
C PHE A 223 -9.16 -1.10 -1.60
N ILE A 224 -9.43 0.07 -1.02
CA ILE A 224 -8.79 1.33 -1.40
C ILE A 224 -7.95 1.82 -0.24
N ALA A 225 -6.62 1.86 -0.39
CA ALA A 225 -5.71 2.50 0.55
C ALA A 225 -5.53 3.97 0.14
N TYR A 226 -5.91 4.88 1.04
CA TYR A 226 -5.96 6.31 0.71
C TYR A 226 -5.35 7.17 1.82
N HIS A 227 -4.63 8.21 1.40
CA HIS A 227 -4.06 9.17 2.33
C HIS A 227 -5.15 9.83 3.17
N HIS A 228 -5.08 9.68 4.49
CA HIS A 228 -6.16 10.02 5.42
C HIS A 228 -6.60 11.50 5.40
N LYS A 229 -5.70 12.43 5.01
CA LYS A 229 -6.02 13.85 4.88
C LYS A 229 -7.07 14.12 3.79
N TYR A 230 -7.07 13.31 2.72
CA TYR A 230 -7.91 13.50 1.53
C TYR A 230 -9.12 12.55 1.50
N TYR A 231 -9.57 12.07 2.65
CA TYR A 231 -10.65 11.12 2.81
C TYR A 231 -11.99 11.53 2.18
N LYS A 232 -12.19 12.84 1.91
CA LYS A 232 -13.38 13.39 1.24
C LYS A 232 -13.27 13.50 -0.27
N ASP A 233 -12.13 13.14 -0.88
CA ASP A 233 -11.99 13.18 -2.32
C ASP A 233 -13.06 12.32 -3.01
N LEU A 234 -13.61 12.82 -4.13
CA LEU A 234 -14.84 12.32 -4.75
C LEU A 234 -14.76 10.83 -5.07
N SER A 235 -13.70 10.39 -5.77
CA SER A 235 -13.53 9.00 -6.20
C SER A 235 -13.48 8.06 -5.00
N ARG A 236 -12.70 8.42 -3.97
CA ARG A 236 -12.59 7.66 -2.72
C ARG A 236 -13.94 7.58 -2.01
N THR A 237 -14.65 8.70 -1.92
CA THR A 237 -15.97 8.77 -1.29
C THR A 237 -16.99 7.90 -2.02
N LEU A 238 -16.98 7.91 -3.35
CA LEU A 238 -17.85 7.05 -4.16
C LEU A 238 -17.49 5.57 -4.02
N CYS A 239 -16.19 5.22 -4.02
CA CYS A 239 -15.77 3.85 -3.76
C CYS A 239 -16.28 3.33 -2.42
N ARG A 240 -16.19 4.14 -1.36
CA ARG A 240 -16.67 3.80 -0.01
C ARG A 240 -18.19 3.71 0.07
N LYS A 241 -18.90 4.78 -0.36
CA LYS A 241 -20.34 4.94 -0.10
C LYS A 241 -21.23 4.23 -1.13
N LEU A 242 -20.83 4.21 -2.41
CA LEU A 242 -21.62 3.63 -3.49
C LEU A 242 -21.28 2.14 -3.69
N TYR A 243 -19.99 1.80 -3.67
CA TYR A 243 -19.52 0.45 -3.97
C TYR A 243 -19.16 -0.36 -2.71
N HIS A 244 -19.26 0.25 -1.52
CA HIS A 244 -18.92 -0.39 -0.23
C HIS A 244 -17.53 -1.04 -0.24
N ALA A 245 -16.56 -0.38 -0.90
CA ALA A 245 -15.18 -0.84 -0.87
C ALA A 245 -14.58 -0.60 0.51
N PRO A 246 -13.93 -1.60 1.13
CA PRO A 246 -13.13 -1.41 2.31
C PRO A 246 -12.07 -0.32 2.10
N ALA A 247 -11.75 0.43 3.15
CA ALA A 247 -10.82 1.54 3.08
C ALA A 247 -9.71 1.40 4.13
N VAL A 248 -8.46 1.59 3.68
CA VAL A 248 -7.25 1.58 4.51
C VAL A 248 -6.70 3.00 4.59
N ALA A 249 -6.50 3.51 5.81
CA ALA A 249 -5.89 4.83 6.04
C ALA A 249 -4.38 4.73 6.16
N TRP A 250 -3.66 5.58 5.46
CA TRP A 250 -2.23 5.79 5.61
C TRP A 250 -1.86 7.28 5.51
N THR A 251 -0.85 7.81 6.12
CA THR A 251 -0.21 7.24 7.31
C THR A 251 -0.69 8.04 8.51
N ILE A 252 -1.25 7.37 9.50
CA ILE A 252 -1.76 7.98 10.73
C ILE A 252 -0.58 8.24 11.68
N LYS A 253 -0.39 9.48 12.09
CA LYS A 253 0.78 9.91 12.87
C LYS A 253 0.47 10.40 14.28
N SER A 254 -0.76 10.24 14.74
CA SER A 254 -1.14 10.56 16.12
C SER A 254 -2.45 9.88 16.53
N GLN A 255 -2.63 9.74 17.83
CA GLN A 255 -3.88 9.22 18.41
C GLN A 255 -5.10 10.05 17.97
N GLN A 256 -4.97 11.38 17.91
CA GLN A 256 -6.05 12.27 17.47
C GLN A 256 -6.45 12.00 16.01
N GLN A 257 -5.47 11.80 15.09
CA GLN A 257 -5.76 11.44 13.70
C GLN A 257 -6.48 10.10 13.59
N LEU A 258 -6.12 9.12 14.44
CA LEU A 258 -6.77 7.82 14.49
C LEU A 258 -8.24 7.98 14.89
N GLU A 259 -8.50 8.70 15.98
CA GLU A 259 -9.85 8.97 16.49
C GLU A 259 -10.71 9.76 15.50
N ASP A 260 -10.13 10.77 14.84
CA ASP A 260 -10.81 11.60 13.85
C ASP A 260 -11.21 10.82 12.58
N ARG A 261 -10.60 9.68 12.31
CA ARG A 261 -10.79 8.88 11.09
C ARG A 261 -11.42 7.52 11.31
N LYS A 262 -11.74 7.14 12.54
CA LYS A 262 -12.27 5.81 12.89
C LYS A 262 -13.52 5.41 12.09
N ASP A 263 -14.40 6.37 11.75
CA ASP A 263 -15.63 6.12 11.01
C ASP A 263 -15.46 6.15 9.49
N ASP A 264 -14.30 6.64 9.01
CA ASP A 264 -14.03 6.81 7.59
C ASP A 264 -13.25 5.64 6.97
N PHE A 265 -12.59 4.82 7.80
CA PHE A 265 -11.70 3.73 7.36
C PHE A 265 -11.92 2.46 8.19
N ASP A 266 -11.54 1.32 7.64
CA ASP A 266 -11.67 -0.01 8.26
C ASP A 266 -10.35 -0.52 8.83
N ILE A 267 -9.22 -0.03 8.31
CA ILE A 267 -7.85 -0.38 8.68
C ILE A 267 -7.02 0.90 8.76
N PHE A 268 -6.04 0.92 9.67
CA PHE A 268 -5.14 2.04 9.89
C PHE A 268 -3.69 1.59 9.88
N ILE A 269 -2.91 2.17 8.97
CA ILE A 269 -1.45 2.08 8.93
C ILE A 269 -0.93 3.30 9.68
N PHE A 270 -0.24 3.06 10.80
CA PHE A 270 0.22 4.11 11.71
C PHE A 270 1.74 4.19 11.81
N ASP A 271 2.24 5.36 12.16
CA ASP A 271 3.66 5.68 12.25
C ASP A 271 3.92 6.73 13.34
N SER A 272 5.12 6.73 13.92
CA SER A 272 5.64 7.79 14.82
C SER A 272 4.90 7.96 16.16
N PHE A 273 4.01 7.06 16.54
CA PHE A 273 3.38 7.02 17.87
C PHE A 273 2.94 5.59 18.22
N LEU A 274 2.66 5.35 19.50
CA LEU A 274 2.05 4.09 19.95
C LEU A 274 0.57 4.33 20.21
N PRO A 275 -0.34 3.61 19.52
CA PRO A 275 -1.77 3.68 19.78
C PRO A 275 -2.13 3.26 21.22
N LYS A 276 -3.00 4.04 21.90
CA LYS A 276 -3.36 3.83 23.31
C LYS A 276 -4.06 2.49 23.57
N ASP A 277 -4.85 2.04 22.61
CA ASP A 277 -5.69 0.83 22.76
C ASP A 277 -4.96 -0.45 22.30
N GLY A 278 -3.65 -0.35 22.04
CA GLY A 278 -2.83 -1.47 21.57
C GLY A 278 -3.12 -1.88 20.11
N PRO A 279 -2.87 -3.14 19.73
CA PRO A 279 -2.88 -3.57 18.33
C PRO A 279 -4.28 -3.78 17.73
N VAL A 280 -5.33 -3.79 18.55
CA VAL A 280 -6.72 -4.01 18.12
C VAL A 280 -7.50 -2.71 18.27
N PHE A 281 -8.05 -2.24 17.15
CA PHE A 281 -8.92 -1.07 17.13
C PHE A 281 -10.39 -1.53 17.27
N LYS A 282 -11.08 -1.03 18.29
CA LYS A 282 -12.52 -1.28 18.50
C LYS A 282 -13.29 -0.10 17.94
N ASN A 283 -14.08 -0.34 16.89
CA ASN A 283 -15.09 0.60 16.41
C ASN A 283 -16.22 0.79 17.43
#